data_9521f8cf2d385a811607edbe1f680f8d
#
_entry.id   9521f8cf2d385a811607edbe1f680f8d
#
_cell.length_a   1.000
_cell.length_b   1.000
_cell.length_c   1.000
_cell.angle_alpha   90.00
_cell.angle_beta   90.00
_cell.angle_gamma   90.00
#
_symmetry.space_group_name_H-M   'P 1'
#
loop_
_entity.id
_entity.type
_entity.pdbx_description
1 polymer ?
#
loop_
_entity_poly.entity_id
_entity_poly.type
_entity_poly.pdbx_seq_one_letter_code
_entity_poly.pdbx_strand_id
1 'polypeptide(L)'
;TLSAMAERGETDTPRYAGLKKAFQYKGNETCATDGLCGTACPVGINTGLLIKELRWKENGKAAERIASFIAKDMDSVTNVLRPMLSFVHGVSKVIGYGTMEGITRGLFRISGHRFPLWTRYTPSGARKLDYTTETPLPGQPEMVYFPSCITRTMGPSADYDDKAGVTEKTISLLHK
;
A
#
# COMPACT_ATOMS: atom_id res chain seq x y z
N THR A 1 -27.19 13.16 3.54
CA THR A 1 -27.72 13.22 2.15
C THR A 1 -27.98 11.84 1.57
N LEU A 2 -26.98 11.00 1.28
CA LEU A 2 -27.22 9.64 0.75
C LEU A 2 -27.99 8.77 1.75
N SER A 3 -27.61 8.78 3.04
CA SER A 3 -28.35 8.07 4.09
C SER A 3 -29.79 8.54 4.21
N ALA A 4 -30.00 9.86 4.23
CA ALA A 4 -31.35 10.44 4.33
C ALA A 4 -32.21 10.14 3.09
N MET A 5 -31.62 9.99 1.91
CA MET A 5 -32.35 9.55 0.72
C MET A 5 -32.69 8.05 0.79
N ALA A 6 -31.77 7.24 1.29
CA ALA A 6 -32.01 5.81 1.49
C ALA A 6 -33.13 5.55 2.53
N GLU A 7 -33.13 6.31 3.65
CA GLU A 7 -34.16 6.25 4.68
C GLU A 7 -35.56 6.66 4.16
N ARG A 8 -35.61 7.54 3.14
CA ARG A 8 -36.88 7.94 2.49
C ARG A 8 -37.29 7.02 1.33
N GLY A 9 -36.53 5.97 1.05
CA GLY A 9 -36.82 5.07 -0.06
C GLY A 9 -36.51 5.67 -1.45
N GLU A 10 -35.72 6.75 -1.52
CA GLU A 10 -35.38 7.45 -2.78
C GLU A 10 -34.18 6.83 -3.52
N THR A 11 -33.87 5.53 -3.28
CA THR A 11 -32.71 4.83 -3.83
C THR A 11 -32.72 4.64 -5.34
N ASP A 12 -33.91 4.63 -5.93
CA ASP A 12 -34.10 4.39 -7.37
C ASP A 12 -34.11 5.68 -8.19
N THR A 13 -33.80 6.81 -7.56
CA THR A 13 -33.79 8.10 -8.26
C THR A 13 -32.46 8.34 -9.00
N PRO A 14 -32.49 9.00 -10.20
CA PRO A 14 -31.25 9.36 -10.92
C PRO A 14 -30.30 10.23 -10.07
N ARG A 15 -30.89 11.05 -9.17
CA ARG A 15 -30.14 11.89 -8.24
C ARG A 15 -29.33 11.05 -7.24
N TYR A 16 -29.93 10.00 -6.67
CA TYR A 16 -29.25 9.08 -5.76
C TYR A 16 -28.09 8.38 -6.46
N ALA A 17 -28.32 7.83 -7.66
CA ALA A 17 -27.30 7.17 -8.45
C ALA A 17 -26.14 8.12 -8.80
N GLY A 18 -26.42 9.36 -9.19
CA GLY A 18 -25.40 10.36 -9.46
C GLY A 18 -24.57 10.74 -8.24
N LEU A 19 -25.22 10.94 -7.09
CA LEU A 19 -24.52 11.23 -5.82
C LEU A 19 -23.69 10.05 -5.35
N LYS A 20 -24.19 8.83 -5.46
CA LYS A 20 -23.47 7.59 -5.09
C LYS A 20 -22.21 7.44 -5.95
N LYS A 21 -22.32 7.63 -7.26
CA LYS A 21 -21.16 7.58 -8.19
C LYS A 21 -20.13 8.68 -7.86
N ALA A 22 -20.58 9.90 -7.60
CA ALA A 22 -19.69 10.99 -7.23
C ALA A 22 -18.99 10.74 -5.88
N PHE A 23 -19.71 10.21 -4.90
CA PHE A 23 -19.17 9.87 -3.58
C PHE A 23 -18.15 8.72 -3.65
N GLN A 24 -18.35 7.74 -4.52
CA GLN A 24 -17.42 6.62 -4.67
C GLN A 24 -16.00 7.12 -4.94
N TYR A 25 -15.82 8.00 -5.91
CA TYR A 25 -14.50 8.56 -6.19
C TYR A 25 -14.11 9.66 -5.21
N LYS A 26 -14.92 10.73 -5.10
CA LYS A 26 -14.55 11.94 -4.35
C LYS A 26 -14.54 11.79 -2.82
N GLY A 27 -15.23 10.81 -2.29
CA GLY A 27 -15.30 10.53 -0.86
C GLY A 27 -14.57 9.26 -0.49
N ASN A 28 -15.01 8.14 -1.05
CA ASN A 28 -14.53 6.83 -0.64
C ASN A 28 -13.10 6.55 -1.13
N GLU A 29 -12.80 6.69 -2.42
CA GLU A 29 -11.49 6.30 -2.99
C GLU A 29 -10.38 7.30 -2.69
N THR A 30 -10.67 8.59 -2.61
CA THR A 30 -9.67 9.65 -2.40
C THR A 30 -9.33 9.91 -0.93
N CYS A 31 -10.08 9.36 0.02
CA CYS A 31 -9.79 9.54 1.43
C CYS A 31 -8.62 8.65 1.88
N ALA A 32 -7.54 9.24 2.38
CA ALA A 32 -6.38 8.52 2.93
C ALA A 32 -6.70 7.82 4.27
N THR A 33 -7.79 8.18 4.93
CA THR A 33 -8.20 7.65 6.25
C THR A 33 -7.14 7.78 7.36
N ASP A 34 -6.27 8.79 7.24
CA ASP A 34 -5.17 9.10 8.16
C ASP A 34 -5.61 9.75 9.48
N GLY A 35 -6.85 10.23 9.53
CA GLY A 35 -7.43 10.86 10.73
C GLY A 35 -7.06 12.33 10.93
N LEU A 36 -6.28 12.95 10.03
CA LEU A 36 -5.90 14.37 10.14
C LEU A 36 -7.11 15.31 10.16
N CYS A 37 -8.22 14.94 9.51
CA CYS A 37 -9.46 15.69 9.58
C CYS A 37 -10.01 15.78 11.03
N GLY A 38 -9.82 14.74 11.84
CA GLY A 38 -10.24 14.74 13.25
C GLY A 38 -9.38 15.66 14.12
N THR A 39 -8.08 15.74 13.86
CA THR A 39 -7.17 16.62 14.60
C THR A 39 -7.36 18.10 14.23
N ALA A 40 -7.68 18.37 12.97
CA ALA A 40 -7.96 19.73 12.49
C ALA A 40 -9.37 20.23 12.82
N CYS A 41 -10.30 19.33 13.16
CA CYS A 41 -11.69 19.67 13.42
C CYS A 41 -11.88 20.16 14.89
N PRO A 42 -12.43 21.36 15.12
CA PRO A 42 -12.63 21.89 16.47
C PRO A 42 -13.60 21.05 17.33
N VAL A 43 -14.44 20.23 16.70
CA VAL A 43 -15.37 19.30 17.36
C VAL A 43 -14.93 17.84 17.28
N GLY A 44 -13.71 17.57 16.80
CA GLY A 44 -13.09 16.23 16.79
C GLY A 44 -13.74 15.23 15.81
N ILE A 45 -14.45 15.68 14.77
CA ILE A 45 -15.10 14.79 13.79
C ILE A 45 -14.05 14.17 12.89
N ASN A 46 -13.87 12.85 13.01
CA ASN A 46 -12.99 12.05 12.16
C ASN A 46 -13.79 11.35 11.04
N THR A 47 -13.84 11.97 9.87
CA THR A 47 -14.52 11.40 8.70
C THR A 47 -13.82 10.16 8.16
N GLY A 48 -12.52 9.98 8.43
CA GLY A 48 -11.75 8.80 8.05
C GLY A 48 -12.29 7.51 8.68
N LEU A 49 -12.80 7.57 9.91
CA LEU A 49 -13.45 6.42 10.56
C LEU A 49 -14.73 6.00 9.83
N LEU A 50 -15.55 6.97 9.43
CA LEU A 50 -16.75 6.72 8.62
C LEU A 50 -16.39 6.05 7.29
N ILE A 51 -15.36 6.54 6.60
CA ILE A 51 -14.91 5.96 5.33
C ILE A 51 -14.39 4.53 5.52
N LYS A 52 -13.64 4.25 6.60
CA LYS A 52 -13.20 2.88 6.93
C LYS A 52 -14.40 1.93 7.11
N GLU A 53 -15.41 2.36 7.82
CA GLU A 53 -16.64 1.57 8.03
C GLU A 53 -17.39 1.32 6.73
N LEU A 54 -17.53 2.33 5.88
CA LEU A 54 -18.18 2.21 4.57
C LEU A 54 -17.41 1.23 3.66
N ARG A 55 -16.09 1.35 3.58
CA ARG A 55 -15.24 0.41 2.83
C ARG A 55 -15.36 -1.01 3.36
N TRP A 56 -15.40 -1.18 4.69
CA TRP A 56 -15.57 -2.50 5.30
C TRP A 56 -16.91 -3.13 4.93
N LYS A 57 -18.00 -2.38 4.94
CA LYS A 57 -19.34 -2.84 4.53
C LYS A 57 -19.42 -3.24 3.04
N GLU A 58 -18.62 -2.59 2.19
CA GLU A 58 -18.56 -2.89 0.75
C GLU A 58 -17.69 -4.12 0.44
N ASN A 59 -16.80 -4.51 1.36
CA ASN A 59 -15.90 -5.65 1.15
C ASN A 59 -16.64 -6.99 1.27
N GLY A 60 -16.36 -7.89 0.33
CA GLY A 60 -16.88 -9.25 0.39
C GLY A 60 -16.11 -10.11 1.42
N LYS A 61 -16.76 -11.17 1.91
CA LYS A 61 -16.17 -12.14 2.87
C LYS A 61 -14.81 -12.72 2.44
N ALA A 62 -14.57 -12.86 1.14
CA ALA A 62 -13.29 -13.35 0.61
C ALA A 62 -12.17 -12.31 0.82
N ALA A 63 -12.44 -11.04 0.54
CA ALA A 63 -11.49 -9.96 0.78
C ALA A 63 -11.14 -9.81 2.27
N GLU A 64 -12.13 -9.94 3.15
CA GLU A 64 -11.95 -9.92 4.59
C GLU A 64 -11.06 -11.06 5.09
N ARG A 65 -11.25 -12.29 4.57
CA ARG A 65 -10.40 -13.45 4.91
C ARG A 65 -8.95 -13.22 4.48
N ILE A 66 -8.74 -12.71 3.27
CA ILE A 66 -7.40 -12.40 2.75
C ILE A 66 -6.74 -11.30 3.61
N ALA A 67 -7.46 -10.22 3.91
CA ALA A 67 -6.95 -9.15 4.75
C ALA A 67 -6.60 -9.63 6.16
N SER A 68 -7.46 -10.47 6.75
CA SER A 68 -7.22 -11.07 8.08
C SER A 68 -6.02 -12.01 8.08
N PHE A 69 -5.83 -12.80 7.02
CA PHE A 69 -4.64 -13.64 6.86
C PHE A 69 -3.36 -12.79 6.79
N ILE A 70 -3.35 -11.76 5.94
CA ILE A 70 -2.22 -10.84 5.80
C ILE A 70 -1.91 -10.14 7.14
N ALA A 71 -2.94 -9.68 7.86
CA ALA A 71 -2.76 -8.99 9.14
C ALA A 71 -2.21 -9.91 10.24
N LYS A 72 -2.60 -11.18 10.25
CA LYS A 72 -2.15 -12.16 11.25
C LYS A 72 -0.74 -12.65 11.01
N ASP A 73 -0.33 -12.77 9.75
CA ASP A 73 0.93 -13.40 9.36
C ASP A 73 1.75 -12.51 8.40
N MET A 74 1.84 -11.23 8.76
CA MET A 74 2.54 -10.21 7.96
C MET A 74 4.01 -10.59 7.69
N ASP A 75 4.67 -11.26 8.64
CA ASP A 75 6.07 -11.67 8.48
C ASP A 75 6.22 -12.71 7.36
N SER A 76 5.39 -13.75 7.35
CA SER A 76 5.36 -14.73 6.26
C SER A 76 5.03 -14.09 4.92
N VAL A 77 4.05 -13.19 4.89
CA VAL A 77 3.68 -12.45 3.66
C VAL A 77 4.87 -11.66 3.12
N THR A 78 5.58 -10.92 3.97
CA THR A 78 6.74 -10.12 3.54
C THR A 78 7.92 -10.99 3.12
N ASN A 79 8.13 -12.13 3.78
CA ASN A 79 9.18 -13.09 3.42
C ASN A 79 8.93 -13.77 2.07
N VAL A 80 7.67 -13.98 1.67
CA VAL A 80 7.31 -14.49 0.33
C VAL A 80 7.32 -13.37 -0.71
N LEU A 81 6.82 -12.19 -0.36
CA LEU A 81 6.72 -11.07 -1.29
C LEU A 81 8.09 -10.61 -1.80
N ARG A 82 9.11 -10.60 -0.93
CA ARG A 82 10.48 -10.18 -1.27
C ARG A 82 11.10 -11.00 -2.41
N PRO A 83 11.21 -12.35 -2.34
CA PRO A 83 11.74 -13.14 -3.44
C PRO A 83 10.84 -13.10 -4.69
N MET A 84 9.51 -12.98 -4.52
CA MET A 84 8.59 -12.84 -5.63
C MET A 84 8.85 -11.54 -6.42
N LEU A 85 9.03 -10.41 -5.75
CA LEU A 85 9.38 -9.14 -6.39
C LEU A 85 10.72 -9.24 -7.12
N SER A 86 11.73 -9.87 -6.51
CA SER A 86 13.04 -10.08 -7.14
C SER A 86 12.95 -10.97 -8.37
N PHE A 87 12.14 -12.04 -8.32
CA PHE A 87 11.91 -12.93 -9.45
C PHE A 87 11.23 -12.21 -10.62
N VAL A 88 10.11 -11.51 -10.35
CA VAL A 88 9.40 -10.78 -11.42
C VAL A 88 10.27 -9.65 -11.99
N HIS A 89 11.09 -9.00 -11.16
CA HIS A 89 12.06 -8.02 -11.62
C HIS A 89 13.13 -8.65 -12.52
N GLY A 90 13.63 -9.84 -12.19
CA GLY A 90 14.54 -10.62 -13.05
C GLY A 90 13.91 -10.96 -14.40
N VAL A 91 12.68 -11.46 -14.39
CA VAL A 91 11.90 -11.74 -15.61
C VAL A 91 11.72 -10.48 -16.45
N SER A 92 11.39 -9.35 -15.83
CA SER A 92 11.22 -8.07 -16.52
C SER A 92 12.49 -7.58 -17.23
N LYS A 93 13.67 -7.89 -16.67
CA LYS A 93 14.96 -7.59 -17.32
C LYS A 93 15.20 -8.42 -18.58
N VAL A 94 14.76 -9.68 -18.58
CA VAL A 94 14.95 -10.61 -19.73
C VAL A 94 13.97 -10.31 -20.85
N ILE A 95 12.68 -10.13 -20.52
CA ILE A 95 11.60 -9.91 -21.50
C ILE A 95 11.55 -8.45 -21.97
N GLY A 96 12.09 -7.54 -21.18
CA GLY A 96 11.99 -6.09 -21.36
C GLY A 96 10.82 -5.46 -20.62
N TYR A 97 11.09 -4.31 -20.00
CA TYR A 97 10.08 -3.61 -19.17
C TYR A 97 8.84 -3.17 -19.96
N GLY A 98 9.02 -2.76 -21.24
CA GLY A 98 7.89 -2.35 -22.10
C GLY A 98 6.94 -3.50 -22.41
N THR A 99 7.47 -4.69 -22.71
CA THR A 99 6.69 -5.90 -22.97
C THR A 99 5.93 -6.32 -21.70
N MET A 100 6.61 -6.32 -20.56
CA MET A 100 6.00 -6.67 -19.27
C MET A 100 4.88 -5.70 -18.88
N GLU A 101 5.08 -4.40 -19.11
CA GLU A 101 4.04 -3.38 -18.91
C GLU A 101 2.85 -3.59 -19.83
N GLY A 102 3.06 -3.93 -21.09
CA GLY A 102 2.00 -4.25 -22.06
C GLY A 102 1.15 -5.45 -21.61
N ILE A 103 1.81 -6.55 -21.20
CA ILE A 103 1.14 -7.75 -20.71
C ILE A 103 0.31 -7.45 -19.47
N THR A 104 0.90 -6.78 -18.47
CA THR A 104 0.19 -6.47 -17.22
C THR A 104 -0.92 -5.46 -17.42
N ARG A 105 -0.79 -4.52 -18.36
CA ARG A 105 -1.86 -3.59 -18.76
C ARG A 105 -3.03 -4.32 -19.42
N GLY A 106 -2.75 -5.35 -20.24
CA GLY A 106 -3.78 -6.23 -20.80
C GLY A 106 -4.52 -6.98 -19.69
N LEU A 107 -3.80 -7.63 -18.79
CA LEU A 107 -4.37 -8.33 -17.63
C LEU A 107 -5.18 -7.40 -16.71
N PHE A 108 -4.70 -6.19 -16.48
CA PHE A 108 -5.42 -5.17 -15.70
C PHE A 108 -6.79 -4.84 -16.31
N ARG A 109 -6.86 -4.68 -17.64
CA ARG A 109 -8.14 -4.43 -18.34
C ARG A 109 -9.08 -5.62 -18.27
N ILE A 110 -8.58 -6.82 -18.55
CA ILE A 110 -9.40 -8.06 -18.57
C ILE A 110 -9.91 -8.42 -17.17
N SER A 111 -9.11 -8.18 -16.13
CA SER A 111 -9.47 -8.47 -14.74
C SER A 111 -10.42 -7.44 -14.10
N GLY A 112 -10.90 -6.43 -14.85
CA GLY A 112 -11.69 -5.35 -14.29
C GLY A 112 -10.91 -4.50 -13.28
N HIS A 113 -9.67 -4.18 -13.60
CA HIS A 113 -8.75 -3.36 -12.79
C HIS A 113 -8.27 -4.01 -11.48
N ARG A 114 -8.40 -5.34 -11.34
CA ARG A 114 -7.99 -6.07 -10.12
C ARG A 114 -6.55 -6.55 -10.16
N PHE A 115 -5.98 -6.76 -11.34
CA PHE A 115 -4.60 -7.19 -11.48
C PHE A 115 -3.65 -5.98 -11.35
N PRO A 116 -2.58 -6.05 -10.52
CA PRO A 116 -1.65 -4.93 -10.37
C PRO A 116 -0.87 -4.66 -11.66
N LEU A 117 -0.68 -3.37 -11.95
CA LEU A 117 0.18 -2.94 -13.06
C LEU A 117 1.65 -3.08 -12.66
N TRP A 118 2.44 -3.67 -13.56
CA TRP A 118 3.88 -3.72 -13.43
C TRP A 118 4.51 -2.68 -14.35
N THR A 119 5.30 -1.79 -13.79
CA THR A 119 6.02 -0.74 -14.50
C THR A 119 7.50 -0.78 -14.15
N ARG A 120 8.35 -0.05 -14.90
CA ARG A 120 9.77 0.12 -14.57
C ARG A 120 10.01 0.71 -13.18
N TYR A 121 9.03 1.45 -12.64
CA TYR A 121 9.08 2.05 -11.30
C TYR A 121 8.67 1.08 -10.19
N THR A 122 8.18 -0.10 -10.53
CA THR A 122 7.82 -1.11 -9.53
C THR A 122 9.10 -1.55 -8.80
N PRO A 123 9.09 -1.54 -7.46
CA PRO A 123 10.28 -1.85 -6.67
C PRO A 123 10.70 -3.31 -6.82
N SER A 124 12.01 -3.55 -6.76
CA SER A 124 12.56 -4.90 -6.61
C SER A 124 12.35 -5.42 -5.18
N GLY A 125 12.67 -6.67 -4.91
CA GLY A 125 12.75 -7.15 -3.53
C GLY A 125 13.93 -6.51 -2.79
N ALA A 126 13.69 -6.07 -1.55
CA ALA A 126 14.74 -5.52 -0.71
C ALA A 126 15.79 -6.58 -0.36
N ARG A 127 17.04 -6.19 -0.17
CA ARG A 127 18.07 -7.07 0.40
C ARG A 127 17.69 -7.49 1.82
N LYS A 128 18.00 -8.74 2.17
CA LYS A 128 17.93 -9.17 3.57
C LYS A 128 19.05 -8.44 4.32
N LEU A 129 18.68 -7.65 5.28
CA LEU A 129 19.64 -7.01 6.16
C LEU A 129 20.01 -8.00 7.27
N ASP A 130 21.28 -8.26 7.43
CA ASP A 130 21.78 -8.91 8.64
C ASP A 130 21.87 -7.82 9.71
N TYR A 131 20.95 -7.89 10.65
CA TYR A 131 20.98 -7.07 11.86
C TYR A 131 22.04 -7.63 12.81
N THR A 132 23.31 -7.41 12.49
CA THR A 132 24.35 -7.54 13.50
C THR A 132 24.14 -6.38 14.46
N THR A 133 23.74 -6.72 15.68
CA THR A 133 23.71 -5.79 16.79
C THR A 133 25.17 -5.44 17.09
N GLU A 134 25.69 -4.40 16.46
CA GLU A 134 26.97 -3.85 16.88
C GLU A 134 26.76 -3.32 18.30
N THR A 135 27.57 -3.79 19.23
CA THR A 135 27.53 -3.33 20.61
C THR A 135 27.89 -1.85 20.59
N PRO A 136 27.03 -0.93 21.09
CA PRO A 136 27.34 0.48 21.09
C PRO A 136 28.67 0.73 21.81
N LEU A 137 29.53 1.56 21.21
CA LEU A 137 30.74 1.99 21.87
C LEU A 137 30.40 2.84 23.10
N PRO A 138 31.10 2.65 24.23
CA PRO A 138 30.84 3.44 25.44
C PRO A 138 30.89 4.95 25.13
N GLY A 139 29.80 5.65 25.47
CA GLY A 139 29.70 7.10 25.27
C GLY A 139 29.04 7.54 23.94
N GLN A 140 28.68 6.60 23.05
CA GLN A 140 27.89 6.95 21.87
C GLN A 140 26.38 6.90 22.20
N PRO A 141 25.58 7.79 21.57
CA PRO A 141 24.12 7.76 21.74
C PRO A 141 23.56 6.47 21.15
N GLU A 142 22.79 5.75 21.95
CA GLU A 142 22.06 4.57 21.49
C GLU A 142 20.80 5.00 20.73
N MET A 143 20.64 4.55 19.50
CA MET A 143 19.51 4.85 18.65
C MET A 143 18.86 3.58 18.11
N VAL A 144 17.55 3.45 18.25
CA VAL A 144 16.78 2.35 17.68
C VAL A 144 16.13 2.78 16.38
N TYR A 145 16.57 2.19 15.26
CA TYR A 145 15.94 2.38 13.96
C TYR A 145 14.89 1.29 13.71
N PHE A 146 13.63 1.70 13.53
CA PHE A 146 12.51 0.80 13.26
C PHE A 146 11.98 0.98 11.82
N PRO A 147 12.47 0.22 10.82
CA PRO A 147 12.02 0.33 9.45
C PRO A 147 10.60 -0.23 9.28
N SER A 148 9.80 0.40 8.41
CA SER A 148 8.47 -0.10 8.08
C SER A 148 8.53 -1.43 7.33
N CYS A 149 7.42 -2.20 7.34
CA CYS A 149 7.32 -3.46 6.60
C CYS A 149 7.57 -3.26 5.09
N ILE A 150 7.12 -2.13 4.53
CA ILE A 150 7.32 -1.79 3.12
C ILE A 150 8.80 -1.56 2.82
N THR A 151 9.50 -0.74 3.60
CA THR A 151 10.94 -0.48 3.40
C THR A 151 11.81 -1.71 3.61
N ARG A 152 11.37 -2.67 4.43
CA ARG A 152 12.03 -3.97 4.61
C ARG A 152 11.78 -4.95 3.47
N THR A 153 10.71 -4.77 2.70
CA THR A 153 10.27 -5.72 1.67
C THR A 153 10.60 -5.22 0.27
N MET A 154 10.47 -3.93 0.03
CA MET A 154 10.63 -3.29 -1.26
C MET A 154 11.98 -2.59 -1.35
N GLY A 155 12.77 -2.96 -2.34
CA GLY A 155 14.04 -2.34 -2.69
C GLY A 155 13.87 -1.21 -3.72
N PRO A 156 14.97 -0.71 -4.28
CA PRO A 156 14.92 0.32 -5.32
C PRO A 156 14.28 -0.20 -6.61
N SER A 157 13.71 0.71 -7.38
CA SER A 157 13.17 0.40 -8.71
C SER A 157 14.29 0.16 -9.74
N ALA A 158 13.93 -0.38 -10.90
CA ALA A 158 14.86 -0.64 -11.99
C ALA A 158 15.53 0.63 -12.54
N ASP A 159 14.77 1.73 -12.55
CA ASP A 159 15.16 3.03 -13.12
C ASP A 159 16.07 3.84 -12.17
N TYR A 160 16.32 3.32 -10.96
CA TYR A 160 17.16 4.00 -9.98
C TYR A 160 18.60 3.48 -10.04
N ASP A 161 19.55 4.37 -10.26
CA ASP A 161 20.97 4.01 -10.43
C ASP A 161 21.58 3.44 -9.16
N ASP A 162 21.22 3.99 -8.00
CA ASP A 162 21.68 3.54 -6.71
C ASP A 162 20.90 2.29 -6.27
N LYS A 163 21.59 1.19 -6.10
CA LYS A 163 20.99 -0.10 -5.71
C LYS A 163 20.84 -0.29 -4.21
N ALA A 164 21.29 0.67 -3.40
CA ALA A 164 21.10 0.64 -1.95
C ALA A 164 19.66 1.01 -1.57
N GLY A 165 19.03 0.19 -0.74
CA GLY A 165 17.68 0.45 -0.22
C GLY A 165 17.66 1.60 0.80
N VAL A 166 16.46 2.13 1.06
CA VAL A 166 16.28 3.22 2.04
C VAL A 166 16.83 2.82 3.41
N THR A 167 16.58 1.59 3.85
CA THR A 167 17.06 1.09 5.14
C THR A 167 18.59 1.03 5.22
N GLU A 168 19.26 0.55 4.16
CA GLU A 168 20.73 0.51 4.09
C GLU A 168 21.33 1.92 4.18
N LYS A 169 20.74 2.87 3.46
CA LYS A 169 21.17 4.28 3.49
C LYS A 169 20.97 4.92 4.86
N THR A 170 19.82 4.67 5.49
CA THR A 170 19.53 5.19 6.83
C THR A 170 20.53 4.67 7.85
N ILE A 171 20.80 3.35 7.84
CA ILE A 171 21.82 2.75 8.72
C ILE A 171 23.19 3.37 8.47
N SER A 172 23.59 3.49 7.20
CA SER A 172 24.88 4.13 6.84
C SER A 172 25.01 5.60 7.29
N LEU A 173 23.89 6.32 7.37
CA LEU A 173 23.87 7.69 7.90
C LEU A 173 23.97 7.73 9.42
N LEU A 174 23.38 6.76 10.11
CA LEU A 174 23.41 6.67 11.57
C LEU A 174 24.79 6.26 12.11
N HIS A 175 25.61 5.59 11.29
CA HIS A 175 26.97 5.18 11.62
C HIS A 175 28.04 6.27 11.33
N LYS A 176 27.67 7.42 10.80
CA LYS A 176 28.55 8.59 10.57
C LYS A 176 28.54 9.53 11.75
#